data_595983ee26e9927f5245f7a022e9c96d
#
_entry.id   595983ee26e9927f5245f7a022e9c96d
#
_cell.length_a   1.000
_cell.length_b   1.000
_cell.length_c   1.000
_cell.angle_alpha   90.00
_cell.angle_beta   90.00
_cell.angle_gamma   90.00
#
_symmetry.space_group_name_H-M   'P 1'
#
loop_
_entity.id
_entity.type
_entity.pdbx_description
1 polymer ?
#
loop_
_entity_poly.entity_id
_entity_poly.type
_entity_poly.pdbx_seq_one_letter_code
_entity_poly.pdbx_strand_id
1 'polypeptide(L)'
;MIDIIATQRVNIVMEAAFEALARELTANTLSQDKGCLRYEWYRADAPQTYILVERWADQAAVQAHLSAGHLAAIMPRLRDCVPEKFSFMRLTRIE
;
A
#
# COMPACT_ATOMS: atom_id res chain seq x y z
N MET A 1 -15.03 10.12 2.36
CA MET A 1 -13.96 9.30 1.79
C MET A 1 -12.65 9.56 2.52
N ILE A 2 -11.80 8.55 2.55
CA ILE A 2 -10.52 8.64 3.24
C ILE A 2 -9.42 8.42 2.22
N ASP A 3 -8.51 9.38 2.13
CA ASP A 3 -7.34 9.28 1.26
C ASP A 3 -6.10 9.03 2.12
N ILE A 4 -5.27 8.09 1.70
CA ILE A 4 -4.05 7.70 2.40
C ILE A 4 -2.93 7.64 1.37
N ILE A 5 -1.75 8.12 1.76
CA ILE A 5 -0.54 7.97 0.97
C ILE A 5 0.52 7.27 1.81
N ALA A 6 1.23 6.34 1.19
CA ALA A 6 2.37 5.69 1.81
C ALA A 6 3.60 5.97 0.97
N THR A 7 4.71 6.30 1.63
CA THR A 7 6.00 6.43 0.97
C THR A 7 6.92 5.37 1.52
N GLN A 8 7.59 4.62 0.63
CA GLN A 8 8.41 3.51 1.03
C GLN A 8 9.72 3.47 0.25
N ARG A 9 10.81 3.34 0.98
CA ARG A 9 12.10 3.03 0.39
C ARG A 9 12.28 1.51 0.37
N VAL A 10 12.80 0.97 -0.72
CA VAL A 10 12.98 -0.47 -0.94
C VAL A 10 14.47 -0.77 -1.11
N ASN A 11 14.92 -1.89 -0.57
CA ASN A 11 16.31 -2.36 -0.78
C ASN A 11 16.54 -2.56 -2.27
N ILE A 12 17.66 -2.03 -2.79
CA ILE A 12 17.93 -2.00 -4.22
C ILE A 12 17.86 -3.38 -4.88
N VAL A 13 18.34 -4.42 -4.19
CA VAL A 13 18.33 -5.79 -4.72
C VAL A 13 16.95 -6.45 -4.65
N MET A 14 16.00 -5.82 -3.95
CA MET A 14 14.65 -6.35 -3.73
C MET A 14 13.56 -5.64 -4.53
N GLU A 15 13.93 -4.70 -5.40
CA GLU A 15 12.92 -3.90 -6.11
C GLU A 15 12.00 -4.74 -7.00
N ALA A 16 12.54 -5.70 -7.75
CA ALA A 16 11.72 -6.56 -8.58
C ALA A 16 10.74 -7.41 -7.74
N ALA A 17 11.23 -7.97 -6.63
CA ALA A 17 10.40 -8.74 -5.72
C ALA A 17 9.32 -7.87 -5.08
N PHE A 18 9.67 -6.65 -4.67
CA PHE A 18 8.71 -5.69 -4.09
C PHE A 18 7.61 -5.35 -5.09
N GLU A 19 7.97 -5.06 -6.33
CA GLU A 19 6.98 -4.72 -7.36
C GLU A 19 6.02 -5.87 -7.64
N ALA A 20 6.50 -7.11 -7.66
CA ALA A 20 5.65 -8.28 -7.82
C ALA A 20 4.66 -8.42 -6.64
N LEU A 21 5.15 -8.21 -5.42
CA LEU A 21 4.30 -8.26 -4.21
C LEU A 21 3.30 -7.11 -4.19
N ALA A 22 3.69 -5.91 -4.62
CA ALA A 22 2.80 -4.76 -4.72
C ALA A 22 1.65 -5.04 -5.70
N ARG A 23 1.94 -5.67 -6.84
CA ARG A 23 0.90 -6.09 -7.80
C ARG A 23 -0.05 -7.12 -7.19
N GLU A 24 0.48 -8.10 -6.48
CA GLU A 24 -0.33 -9.12 -5.81
C GLU A 24 -1.25 -8.50 -4.76
N LEU A 25 -0.70 -7.62 -3.93
CA LEU A 25 -1.48 -6.90 -2.90
C LEU A 25 -2.58 -6.05 -3.53
N THR A 26 -2.26 -5.33 -4.60
CA THR A 26 -3.24 -4.51 -5.32
C THR A 26 -4.38 -5.35 -5.86
N ALA A 27 -4.08 -6.45 -6.53
CA ALA A 27 -5.10 -7.33 -7.10
C ALA A 27 -6.03 -7.89 -6.01
N ASN A 28 -5.46 -8.34 -4.90
CA ASN A 28 -6.24 -8.87 -3.78
C ASN A 28 -7.09 -7.78 -3.10
N THR A 29 -6.52 -6.59 -2.93
CA THR A 29 -7.23 -5.47 -2.32
C THR A 29 -8.43 -5.04 -3.16
N LEU A 30 -8.22 -4.86 -4.46
CA LEU A 30 -9.29 -4.42 -5.36
C LEU A 30 -10.39 -5.47 -5.53
N SER A 31 -10.05 -6.76 -5.44
CA SER A 31 -11.03 -7.84 -5.61
C SER A 31 -11.75 -8.23 -4.32
N GLN A 32 -11.12 -8.06 -3.17
CA GLN A 32 -11.66 -8.60 -1.90
C GLN A 32 -12.09 -7.54 -0.90
N ASP A 33 -11.47 -6.35 -0.91
CA ASP A 33 -11.73 -5.33 0.11
C ASP A 33 -12.79 -4.35 -0.38
N LYS A 34 -14.02 -4.58 0.06
CA LYS A 34 -15.13 -3.69 -0.27
C LYS A 34 -14.85 -2.29 0.27
N GLY A 35 -15.22 -1.29 -0.50
CA GLY A 35 -15.00 0.10 -0.13
C GLY A 35 -13.63 0.63 -0.52
N CYS A 36 -12.77 -0.17 -1.12
CA CYS A 36 -11.54 0.31 -1.74
C CYS A 36 -11.88 0.98 -3.07
N LEU A 37 -11.67 2.29 -3.16
CA LEU A 37 -11.99 3.08 -4.35
C LEU A 37 -10.75 3.34 -5.21
N ARG A 38 -9.56 3.29 -4.61
CA ARG A 38 -8.30 3.49 -5.30
C ARG A 38 -7.19 2.78 -4.54
N TYR A 39 -6.31 2.07 -5.26
CA TYR A 39 -5.16 1.41 -4.67
C TYR A 39 -4.10 1.29 -5.75
N GLU A 40 -3.19 2.28 -5.81
CA GLU A 40 -2.24 2.42 -6.89
C GLU A 40 -0.83 2.65 -6.36
N TRP A 41 0.11 1.88 -6.89
CA TRP A 41 1.52 2.03 -6.58
C TRP A 41 2.24 2.78 -7.68
N TYR A 42 3.18 3.63 -7.28
CA TYR A 42 4.00 4.41 -8.20
C TYR A 42 5.47 4.26 -7.84
N ARG A 43 6.31 4.23 -8.86
CA ARG A 43 7.75 4.39 -8.69
C ARG A 43 8.04 5.89 -8.78
N ALA A 44 8.64 6.47 -7.72
CA ALA A 44 8.99 7.88 -7.70
C ALA A 44 10.30 8.14 -8.47
N ASP A 45 10.59 9.40 -8.72
CA ASP A 45 11.85 9.81 -9.39
C ASP A 45 13.08 9.49 -8.52
N ALA A 46 12.93 9.59 -7.20
CA ALA A 46 14.02 9.26 -6.29
C ALA A 46 14.33 7.76 -6.35
N PRO A 47 15.62 7.36 -6.31
CA PRO A 47 15.97 5.94 -6.35
C PRO A 47 15.34 5.15 -5.23
N GLN A 48 14.94 3.92 -5.52
CA GLN A 48 14.42 2.96 -4.53
C GLN A 48 13.14 3.43 -3.81
N THR A 49 12.46 4.44 -4.32
CA THR A 49 11.32 5.07 -3.66
C THR A 49 10.01 4.75 -4.36
N TYR A 50 9.06 4.26 -3.57
CA TYR A 50 7.73 3.87 -4.05
C TYR A 50 6.65 4.60 -3.26
N ILE A 51 5.57 4.92 -3.93
CA ILE A 51 4.43 5.63 -3.34
C ILE A 51 3.16 4.85 -3.62
N LEU A 52 2.38 4.60 -2.56
CA LEU A 52 1.06 4.01 -2.65
C LEU A 52 0.03 5.10 -2.41
N VAL A 53 -0.96 5.19 -3.30
CA VAL A 53 -2.09 6.09 -3.15
C VAL A 53 -3.35 5.26 -2.96
N GLU A 54 -4.05 5.48 -1.83
CA GLU A 54 -5.24 4.73 -1.47
C GLU A 54 -6.42 5.66 -1.27
N ARG A 55 -7.60 5.20 -1.66
CA ARG A 55 -8.87 5.86 -1.32
C ARG A 55 -9.87 4.83 -0.85
N TRP A 56 -10.51 5.12 0.27
CA TRP A 56 -11.49 4.24 0.91
C TRP A 56 -12.81 4.97 1.12
N ALA A 57 -13.90 4.24 1.03
CA ALA A 57 -15.24 4.81 1.17
C ALA A 57 -15.47 5.41 2.57
N ASP A 58 -14.97 4.74 3.61
CA ASP A 58 -15.13 5.14 5.00
C ASP A 58 -14.13 4.44 5.91
N GLN A 59 -14.18 4.76 7.20
CA GLN A 59 -13.28 4.18 8.20
C GLN A 59 -13.49 2.67 8.37
N ALA A 60 -14.72 2.20 8.23
CA ALA A 60 -15.01 0.77 8.33
C ALA A 60 -14.30 -0.01 7.22
N ALA A 61 -14.23 0.54 6.01
CA ALA A 61 -13.51 -0.07 4.90
C ALA A 61 -12.01 -0.13 5.18
N VAL A 62 -11.43 0.92 5.75
CA VAL A 62 -10.02 0.94 6.16
C VAL A 62 -9.75 -0.15 7.20
N GLN A 63 -10.60 -0.26 8.22
CA GLN A 63 -10.43 -1.25 9.28
C GLN A 63 -10.55 -2.68 8.73
N ALA A 64 -11.49 -2.92 7.83
CA ALA A 64 -11.66 -4.22 7.20
C ALA A 64 -10.41 -4.62 6.40
N HIS A 65 -9.81 -3.68 5.66
CA HIS A 65 -8.56 -3.90 4.94
C HIS A 65 -7.42 -4.26 5.90
N LEU A 66 -7.25 -3.50 6.97
CA LEU A 66 -6.20 -3.74 7.95
C LEU A 66 -6.34 -5.09 8.65
N SER A 67 -7.54 -5.63 8.71
CA SER A 67 -7.84 -6.94 9.31
C SER A 67 -7.89 -8.08 8.30
N ALA A 68 -7.72 -7.79 7.02
CA ALA A 68 -7.87 -8.79 5.96
C ALA A 68 -6.77 -9.85 6.00
N GLY A 69 -7.17 -11.10 5.80
CA GLY A 69 -6.24 -12.22 5.79
C GLY A 69 -5.19 -12.12 4.69
N HIS A 70 -5.56 -11.60 3.52
CA HIS A 70 -4.61 -11.45 2.41
C HIS A 70 -3.52 -10.42 2.75
N LEU A 71 -3.85 -9.37 3.52
CA LEU A 71 -2.87 -8.38 3.95
C LEU A 71 -1.91 -9.00 4.98
N ALA A 72 -2.46 -9.71 5.96
CA ALA A 72 -1.65 -10.40 6.98
C ALA A 72 -0.67 -11.39 6.35
N ALA A 73 -1.09 -12.06 5.28
CA ALA A 73 -0.25 -13.05 4.59
C ALA A 73 0.90 -12.41 3.81
N ILE A 74 0.68 -11.25 3.19
CA ILE A 74 1.68 -10.62 2.31
C ILE A 74 2.63 -9.68 3.06
N MET A 75 2.21 -9.09 4.17
CA MET A 75 2.98 -8.09 4.89
C MET A 75 4.39 -8.54 5.31
N PRO A 76 4.61 -9.75 5.86
CA PRO A 76 5.96 -10.18 6.19
C PRO A 76 6.90 -10.20 4.98
N ARG A 77 6.37 -10.61 3.82
CA ARG A 77 7.15 -10.66 2.57
C ARG A 77 7.50 -9.26 2.09
N LEU A 78 6.58 -8.30 2.22
CA LEU A 78 6.86 -6.89 1.89
C LEU A 78 7.89 -6.29 2.84
N ARG A 79 7.79 -6.58 4.13
CA ARG A 79 8.75 -6.08 5.13
C ARG A 79 10.17 -6.56 4.85
N ASP A 80 10.34 -7.75 4.29
CA ASP A 80 11.66 -8.26 3.93
C ASP A 80 12.34 -7.44 2.83
N CYS A 81 11.55 -6.69 2.06
CA CYS A 81 12.06 -5.87 0.95
C CYS A 81 12.49 -4.46 1.39
N VAL A 82 12.15 -4.05 2.61
CA VAL A 82 12.31 -2.67 3.04
C VAL A 82 13.24 -2.57 4.25
N PRO A 83 14.11 -1.53 4.30
CA PRO A 83 15.01 -1.35 5.44
C PRO A 83 14.35 -0.70 6.65
N GLU A 84 13.21 -0.05 6.44
CA GLU A 84 12.51 0.74 7.46
C GLU A 84 11.03 0.40 7.49
N LYS A 85 10.34 0.86 8.54
CA LYS A 85 8.89 0.70 8.64
C LYS A 85 8.18 1.47 7.53
N PHE A 86 7.04 0.94 7.10
CA PHE A 86 6.15 1.66 6.19
C PHE A 86 5.67 2.96 6.83
N SER A 87 5.66 4.02 6.02
CA SER A 87 5.22 5.35 6.46
C SER A 87 3.91 5.68 5.76
N PHE A 88 2.85 5.85 6.55
CA PHE A 88 1.52 6.18 6.04
C PHE A 88 1.08 7.55 6.54
N MET A 89 0.43 8.32 5.66
CA MET A 89 -0.19 9.58 6.04
C MET A 89 -1.62 9.62 5.53
N ARG A 90 -2.54 10.01 6.38
CA ARG A 90 -3.92 10.29 5.97
C ARG A 90 -3.96 11.72 5.45
N LEU A 91 -4.63 11.91 4.33
CA LEU A 91 -4.72 13.21 3.66
C LEU A 91 -6.10 13.82 3.92
N THR A 92 -6.11 15.12 4.17
CA THR A 92 -7.34 15.91 4.28
C THR A 92 -7.31 16.97 3.19
N ARG A 93 -8.34 17.00 2.36
CA ARG A 93 -8.43 17.99 1.30
C ARG A 93 -8.66 19.38 1.89
N ILE A 94 -7.90 20.33 1.42
CA ILE A 94 -8.12 21.76 1.74
C ILE A 94 -9.15 22.28 0.74
N GLU A 95 -10.25 22.84 1.27
CA GLU A 95 -11.36 23.34 0.48
C GLU A 95 -11.35 24.85 0.33
#